data_99f7b628845f9185d5c64ee437ba0c7f
#
_entry.id   99f7b628845f9185d5c64ee437ba0c7f
#
_cell.length_a   1.000
_cell.length_b   1.000
_cell.length_c   1.000
_cell.angle_alpha   90.00
_cell.angle_beta   90.00
_cell.angle_gamma   90.00
#
_symmetry.space_group_name_H-M   'P 1'
#
loop_
_entity.id
_entity.type
_entity.pdbx_description
1 polymer ?
#
loop_
_entity_poly.entity_id
_entity_poly.type
_entity_poly.pdbx_seq_one_letter_code
_entity_poly.pdbx_strand_id
1 'polypeptide(L)'
;MNSTISVKRPRRVLRVAGAGVLVTALSACGVSRVDEVSVKWPSFKSGTPVVLPSDPAQCPDLTGTYRAQGEFRSGDRETTALNDLRNFFLYTLDLPGMRDTLLPEWRSTPEATVALARVEGGWRVSAQDGQGARSTAQLPMLNGAQDPAALSGDANANRPDGVRRHTGCTQGRLWVSVRNDWRQYESMGVMRHVAIFRPDAGGLLVTVQRESDSIGMLPWYSNEGSVSQVWFARVAP
;
A
#
# COMPACT_ATOMS: atom_id res chain seq x y z
N MET A 1 -27.73 85.49 -18.48
CA MET A 1 -26.37 85.40 -17.89
C MET A 1 -26.21 84.05 -17.27
N ASN A 2 -25.76 83.08 -18.06
CA ASN A 2 -25.52 81.71 -17.57
C ASN A 2 -24.05 81.40 -17.74
N SER A 3 -23.32 81.29 -16.62
CA SER A 3 -21.92 80.90 -16.59
C SER A 3 -21.80 79.34 -16.45
N THR A 4 -21.27 78.74 -17.49
CA THR A 4 -21.04 77.32 -17.49
C THR A 4 -19.62 77.06 -16.99
N ILE A 5 -19.49 76.42 -15.84
CA ILE A 5 -18.19 75.97 -15.27
C ILE A 5 -17.85 74.63 -15.82
N SER A 6 -16.74 74.56 -16.62
CA SER A 6 -16.18 73.32 -17.15
C SER A 6 -15.23 72.69 -16.15
N VAL A 7 -15.60 71.54 -15.63
CA VAL A 7 -14.75 70.77 -14.72
C VAL A 7 -13.92 69.72 -15.54
N LYS A 8 -12.62 69.95 -15.68
CA LYS A 8 -11.67 68.99 -16.25
C LYS A 8 -11.41 67.84 -15.25
N ARG A 9 -11.78 66.65 -15.61
CA ARG A 9 -11.41 65.42 -14.87
C ARG A 9 -9.99 64.96 -15.27
N PRO A 10 -9.11 64.66 -14.29
CA PRO A 10 -7.80 64.07 -14.59
C PRO A 10 -7.95 62.60 -14.96
N ARG A 11 -7.41 62.17 -16.09
CA ARG A 11 -7.28 60.79 -16.49
C ARG A 11 -6.20 60.11 -15.62
N ARG A 12 -6.63 59.28 -14.67
CA ARG A 12 -5.73 58.34 -13.97
C ARG A 12 -5.39 57.19 -14.91
N VAL A 13 -4.13 57.15 -15.32
CA VAL A 13 -3.55 56.01 -16.03
C VAL A 13 -3.28 54.92 -15.00
N LEU A 14 -4.14 53.91 -15.02
CA LEU A 14 -3.95 52.70 -14.20
C LEU A 14 -2.85 51.84 -14.83
N ARG A 15 -1.65 51.90 -14.27
CA ARG A 15 -0.59 50.96 -14.61
C ARG A 15 -0.93 49.62 -13.94
N VAL A 16 -1.46 48.68 -14.72
CA VAL A 16 -1.59 47.28 -14.32
C VAL A 16 -0.21 46.66 -14.38
N ALA A 17 0.44 46.59 -13.22
CA ALA A 17 1.63 45.75 -13.08
C ALA A 17 1.18 44.28 -13.09
N GLY A 18 1.38 43.63 -14.23
CA GLY A 18 1.15 42.18 -14.36
C GLY A 18 2.17 41.44 -13.51
N ALA A 19 1.77 41.04 -12.31
CA ALA A 19 2.50 40.06 -11.53
C ALA A 19 2.26 38.70 -12.18
N GLY A 20 3.22 38.28 -13.02
CA GLY A 20 3.29 36.92 -13.54
C GLY A 20 3.48 35.95 -12.37
N VAL A 21 2.41 35.32 -11.93
CA VAL A 21 2.49 34.17 -11.03
C VAL A 21 3.09 33.03 -11.82
N LEU A 22 4.39 32.84 -11.65
CA LEU A 22 5.10 31.65 -12.11
C LEU A 22 4.57 30.48 -11.25
N VAL A 23 3.51 29.80 -11.73
CA VAL A 23 3.07 28.53 -11.19
C VAL A 23 4.14 27.52 -11.57
N THR A 24 5.18 27.38 -10.74
CA THR A 24 6.06 26.21 -10.78
C THR A 24 5.16 25.02 -10.42
N ALA A 25 4.72 24.29 -11.45
CA ALA A 25 4.19 22.96 -11.30
C ALA A 25 5.33 22.10 -10.73
N LEU A 26 5.42 22.07 -9.40
CA LEU A 26 6.14 21.07 -8.65
C LEU A 26 5.49 19.76 -9.05
N SER A 27 6.12 19.03 -9.96
CA SER A 27 5.87 17.61 -10.17
C SER A 27 6.15 16.94 -8.84
N ALA A 28 5.15 16.92 -7.97
CA ALA A 28 5.21 16.23 -6.71
C ALA A 28 5.38 14.74 -7.04
N CYS A 29 6.62 14.25 -7.04
CA CYS A 29 6.84 12.86 -6.68
C CYS A 29 6.07 12.69 -5.38
N GLY A 30 4.92 12.00 -5.44
CA GLY A 30 3.98 11.97 -4.35
C GLY A 30 4.64 11.37 -3.12
N VAL A 31 4.94 12.23 -2.14
CA VAL A 31 5.32 11.76 -0.82
C VAL A 31 4.03 11.71 -0.01
N SER A 32 3.63 10.52 0.39
CA SER A 32 2.51 10.33 1.30
C SER A 32 2.99 9.80 2.65
N ARG A 33 2.10 9.78 3.64
CA ARG A 33 2.35 9.14 4.93
C ARG A 33 1.41 7.98 5.12
N VAL A 34 1.97 6.81 5.35
CA VAL A 34 1.23 5.59 5.69
C VAL A 34 1.59 5.23 7.12
N ASP A 35 0.64 5.29 8.05
CA ASP A 35 0.88 5.08 9.48
C ASP A 35 2.12 5.84 10.00
N GLU A 36 2.22 7.14 9.69
CA GLU A 36 3.33 8.05 10.02
C GLU A 36 4.65 7.81 9.27
N VAL A 37 4.80 6.70 8.54
CA VAL A 37 5.96 6.41 7.72
C VAL A 37 5.87 7.20 6.41
N SER A 38 6.92 7.93 6.08
CA SER A 38 6.99 8.65 4.79
C SER A 38 7.23 7.67 3.65
N VAL A 39 6.34 7.67 2.67
CA VAL A 39 6.39 6.82 1.49
C VAL A 39 6.61 7.69 0.26
N LYS A 40 7.70 7.43 -0.46
CA LYS A 40 7.98 8.05 -1.76
C LYS A 40 7.55 7.08 -2.86
N TRP A 41 6.52 7.45 -3.59
CA TRP A 41 6.01 6.65 -4.68
C TRP A 41 6.89 6.80 -5.92
N PRO A 42 7.36 5.68 -6.50
CA PRO A 42 8.11 5.73 -7.74
C PRO A 42 7.21 6.15 -8.91
N SER A 43 7.79 6.76 -9.94
CA SER A 43 7.04 7.12 -11.14
C SER A 43 6.46 5.88 -11.83
N PHE A 44 5.41 6.07 -12.65
CA PHE A 44 4.78 5.00 -13.44
C PHE A 44 5.80 4.16 -14.23
N LYS A 45 6.79 4.82 -14.85
CA LYS A 45 7.83 4.15 -15.65
C LYS A 45 8.88 3.41 -14.81
N SER A 46 8.94 3.64 -13.51
CA SER A 46 9.89 2.94 -12.65
C SER A 46 9.49 1.47 -12.50
N GLY A 47 10.38 0.56 -12.85
CA GLY A 47 10.19 -0.90 -12.70
C GLY A 47 10.29 -1.40 -11.24
N THR A 48 10.47 -0.52 -10.26
CA THR A 48 10.71 -0.90 -8.87
C THR A 48 9.45 -0.76 -8.00
N PRO A 49 9.24 -1.64 -7.00
CA PRO A 49 8.29 -1.38 -5.93
C PRO A 49 8.75 -0.20 -5.06
N VAL A 50 7.92 0.23 -4.13
CA VAL A 50 8.32 1.18 -3.09
C VAL A 50 9.35 0.50 -2.19
N VAL A 51 10.46 1.18 -1.90
CA VAL A 51 11.46 0.73 -0.95
C VAL A 51 11.54 1.75 0.18
N LEU A 52 11.31 1.28 1.41
CA LEU A 52 11.47 2.09 2.61
C LEU A 52 12.78 1.74 3.32
N PRO A 53 13.31 2.63 4.15
CA PRO A 53 14.43 2.29 5.02
C PRO A 53 14.13 1.02 5.81
N SER A 54 15.11 0.13 5.95
CA SER A 54 14.93 -1.11 6.69
C SER A 54 16.08 -1.34 7.66
N ASP A 55 15.72 -1.50 8.93
CA ASP A 55 16.62 -1.90 10.00
C ASP A 55 15.98 -3.07 10.77
N PRO A 56 16.54 -4.28 10.69
CA PRO A 56 16.02 -5.46 11.39
C PRO A 56 15.89 -5.28 12.91
N ALA A 57 16.70 -4.39 13.51
CA ALA A 57 16.62 -4.09 14.95
C ALA A 57 15.35 -3.28 15.31
N GLN A 58 14.75 -2.62 14.35
CA GLN A 58 13.52 -1.85 14.51
C GLN A 58 12.24 -2.66 14.23
N CYS A 59 12.36 -3.97 14.00
CA CYS A 59 11.19 -4.81 13.79
C CYS A 59 10.36 -4.90 15.08
N PRO A 60 9.03 -4.67 14.98
CA PRO A 60 8.14 -4.89 16.11
C PRO A 60 8.00 -6.38 16.41
N ASP A 61 7.65 -6.72 17.65
CA ASP A 61 7.17 -8.05 17.95
C ASP A 61 5.68 -8.18 17.57
N LEU A 62 5.43 -8.84 16.45
CA LEU A 62 4.10 -9.17 15.96
C LEU A 62 3.73 -10.63 16.22
N THR A 63 4.55 -11.35 17.01
CA THR A 63 4.30 -12.76 17.32
C THR A 63 2.99 -12.91 18.06
N GLY A 64 2.08 -13.72 17.54
CA GLY A 64 0.77 -13.97 18.13
C GLY A 64 -0.22 -14.54 17.15
N THR A 65 -1.39 -14.89 17.68
CA THR A 65 -2.55 -15.34 16.91
C THR A 65 -3.59 -14.22 16.92
N TYR A 66 -4.12 -13.91 15.76
CA TYR A 66 -5.09 -12.84 15.54
C TYR A 66 -6.36 -13.39 14.91
N ARG A 67 -7.52 -12.78 15.17
CA ARG A 67 -8.73 -13.06 14.41
C ARG A 67 -8.48 -12.75 12.94
N ALA A 68 -8.96 -13.62 12.05
CA ALA A 68 -8.84 -13.36 10.62
C ALA A 68 -9.73 -12.19 10.18
N GLN A 69 -10.92 -12.06 10.76
CA GLN A 69 -11.79 -10.91 10.53
C GLN A 69 -11.34 -9.72 11.34
N GLY A 70 -11.15 -8.59 10.65
CA GLY A 70 -10.71 -7.34 11.23
C GLY A 70 -11.80 -6.30 11.35
N GLU A 71 -11.57 -5.32 12.21
CA GLU A 71 -12.43 -4.15 12.40
C GLU A 71 -11.88 -2.98 11.58
N PHE A 72 -12.69 -2.45 10.68
CA PHE A 72 -12.35 -1.25 9.93
C PHE A 72 -12.26 -0.05 10.87
N ARG A 73 -11.12 0.67 10.83
CA ARG A 73 -10.86 1.84 11.67
C ARG A 73 -11.02 3.15 10.92
N SER A 74 -10.45 3.25 9.73
CA SER A 74 -10.49 4.50 8.95
C SER A 74 -10.13 4.27 7.48
N GLY A 75 -10.41 5.29 6.65
CA GLY A 75 -10.01 5.34 5.26
C GLY A 75 -11.08 4.81 4.30
N ASP A 76 -10.64 4.16 3.23
CA ASP A 76 -11.50 3.71 2.15
C ASP A 76 -11.94 2.26 2.34
N ARG A 77 -13.26 2.02 2.37
CA ARG A 77 -13.82 0.67 2.60
C ARG A 77 -13.73 -0.24 1.38
N GLU A 78 -13.52 0.30 0.20
CA GLU A 78 -13.47 -0.50 -1.03
C GLU A 78 -12.22 -1.40 -1.13
N THR A 79 -11.24 -1.20 -0.26
CA THR A 79 -10.07 -2.07 -0.16
C THR A 79 -10.42 -3.37 0.58
N THR A 80 -11.39 -4.10 0.07
CA THR A 80 -12.12 -5.19 0.74
C THR A 80 -11.26 -6.39 1.17
N ALA A 81 -10.16 -6.67 0.50
CA ALA A 81 -9.28 -7.78 0.89
C ALA A 81 -8.66 -7.58 2.29
N LEU A 82 -8.57 -6.35 2.79
CA LEU A 82 -8.02 -6.05 4.10
C LEU A 82 -8.93 -6.49 5.26
N ASN A 83 -10.21 -6.71 5.04
CA ASN A 83 -11.13 -7.13 6.10
C ASN A 83 -10.88 -8.57 6.60
N ASP A 84 -10.17 -9.38 5.82
CA ASP A 84 -9.73 -10.72 6.20
C ASP A 84 -8.21 -10.79 6.08
N LEU A 85 -7.53 -11.01 7.20
CA LEU A 85 -6.07 -10.98 7.29
C LEU A 85 -5.40 -12.06 6.42
N ARG A 86 -5.99 -13.27 6.32
CA ARG A 86 -5.47 -14.30 5.43
C ARG A 86 -5.61 -13.89 3.96
N ASN A 87 -6.77 -13.40 3.56
CA ASN A 87 -7.00 -12.94 2.20
C ASN A 87 -6.15 -11.72 1.87
N PHE A 88 -5.89 -10.86 2.83
CA PHE A 88 -4.96 -9.76 2.69
C PHE A 88 -3.53 -10.24 2.37
N PHE A 89 -3.01 -11.22 3.11
CA PHE A 89 -1.71 -11.81 2.80
C PHE A 89 -1.69 -12.48 1.42
N LEU A 90 -2.77 -13.17 1.04
CA LEU A 90 -2.85 -13.85 -0.25
C LEU A 90 -2.94 -12.87 -1.42
N TYR A 91 -3.93 -11.96 -1.40
CA TYR A 91 -4.30 -11.17 -2.58
C TYR A 91 -3.61 -9.81 -2.64
N THR A 92 -3.43 -9.16 -1.49
CA THR A 92 -2.82 -7.81 -1.46
C THR A 92 -1.30 -7.91 -1.36
N LEU A 93 -0.79 -8.82 -0.54
CA LEU A 93 0.65 -9.00 -0.38
C LEU A 93 1.23 -10.11 -1.26
N ASP A 94 0.39 -10.77 -2.04
CA ASP A 94 0.75 -11.83 -2.99
C ASP A 94 1.65 -12.92 -2.37
N LEU A 95 1.20 -13.48 -1.26
CA LEU A 95 1.84 -14.65 -0.64
C LEU A 95 1.20 -15.95 -1.16
N PRO A 96 1.77 -16.58 -2.19
CA PRO A 96 1.13 -17.74 -2.85
C PRO A 96 0.94 -18.94 -1.93
N GLY A 97 1.80 -19.11 -0.91
CA GLY A 97 1.64 -20.14 0.11
C GLY A 97 0.38 -19.99 0.97
N MET A 98 -0.28 -18.82 0.94
CA MET A 98 -1.60 -18.64 1.58
C MET A 98 -2.76 -19.16 0.74
N ARG A 99 -2.51 -19.59 -0.51
CA ARG A 99 -3.53 -20.21 -1.35
C ARG A 99 -3.78 -21.64 -0.89
N ASP A 100 -5.04 -21.97 -0.65
CA ASP A 100 -5.41 -23.36 -0.38
C ASP A 100 -5.28 -24.16 -1.68
N THR A 101 -4.44 -25.14 -1.67
CA THR A 101 -4.27 -26.08 -2.79
C THR A 101 -5.15 -27.31 -2.63
N LEU A 102 -5.71 -27.50 -1.44
CA LEU A 102 -6.53 -28.65 -1.06
C LEU A 102 -7.82 -28.16 -0.41
N LEU A 103 -8.90 -28.91 -0.61
CA LEU A 103 -10.16 -28.72 0.13
C LEU A 103 -9.98 -29.09 1.62
N PRO A 104 -10.72 -28.42 2.54
CA PRO A 104 -11.78 -27.47 2.31
C PRO A 104 -11.29 -26.06 1.94
N GLU A 105 -12.13 -25.35 1.17
CA GLU A 105 -11.88 -23.94 0.82
C GLU A 105 -11.93 -23.04 2.05
N TRP A 106 -11.06 -22.01 2.10
CA TRP A 106 -11.02 -21.04 3.19
C TRP A 106 -12.35 -20.33 3.37
N ARG A 107 -12.81 -20.27 4.60
CA ARG A 107 -13.97 -19.48 5.00
C ARG A 107 -13.59 -18.49 6.09
N SER A 108 -13.88 -17.23 5.85
CA SER A 108 -13.70 -16.16 6.83
C SER A 108 -14.80 -16.24 7.88
N THR A 109 -14.63 -17.14 8.84
CA THR A 109 -15.58 -17.30 9.97
C THR A 109 -15.09 -16.51 11.19
N PRO A 110 -15.95 -16.25 12.20
CA PRO A 110 -15.51 -15.60 13.44
C PRO A 110 -14.39 -16.36 14.18
N GLU A 111 -14.30 -17.67 14.00
CA GLU A 111 -13.29 -18.55 14.61
C GLU A 111 -11.97 -18.54 13.84
N ALA A 112 -12.00 -18.12 12.57
CA ALA A 112 -10.82 -18.11 11.71
C ALA A 112 -9.73 -17.24 12.32
N THR A 113 -8.48 -17.74 12.22
CA THR A 113 -7.31 -17.08 12.82
C THR A 113 -6.13 -17.04 11.87
N VAL A 114 -5.26 -16.06 12.09
CA VAL A 114 -3.97 -15.95 11.44
C VAL A 114 -2.89 -15.78 12.51
N ALA A 115 -1.91 -16.68 12.53
CA ALA A 115 -0.78 -16.61 13.43
C ALA A 115 0.45 -16.03 12.71
N LEU A 116 1.12 -15.11 13.36
CA LEU A 116 2.41 -14.57 12.96
C LEU A 116 3.48 -15.09 13.93
N ALA A 117 4.57 -15.60 13.40
CA ALA A 117 5.70 -16.06 14.19
C ALA A 117 7.00 -15.58 13.55
N ARG A 118 7.91 -15.02 14.37
CA ARG A 118 9.26 -14.70 13.92
C ARG A 118 10.01 -15.98 13.61
N VAL A 119 10.65 -16.03 12.44
CA VAL A 119 11.52 -17.13 12.02
C VAL A 119 12.82 -16.56 11.49
N GLU A 120 13.80 -17.42 11.27
CA GLU A 120 15.03 -16.99 10.61
C GLU A 120 14.73 -16.41 9.23
N GLY A 121 15.25 -15.24 8.96
CA GLY A 121 15.07 -14.54 7.68
C GLY A 121 13.69 -13.92 7.45
N GLY A 122 12.77 -13.91 8.44
CA GLY A 122 11.47 -13.25 8.23
C GLY A 122 10.37 -13.63 9.20
N TRP A 123 9.16 -13.77 8.64
CA TRP A 123 7.95 -14.11 9.38
C TRP A 123 7.28 -15.34 8.75
N ARG A 124 6.80 -16.23 9.60
CA ARG A 124 5.87 -17.29 9.18
C ARG A 124 4.45 -16.76 9.43
N VAL A 125 3.62 -16.90 8.41
CA VAL A 125 2.19 -16.58 8.46
C VAL A 125 1.44 -17.89 8.32
N SER A 126 0.61 -18.24 9.30
CA SER A 126 -0.19 -19.47 9.30
C SER A 126 -1.65 -19.12 9.53
N ALA A 127 -2.53 -19.53 8.64
CA ALA A 127 -3.96 -19.30 8.77
C ALA A 127 -4.70 -20.61 9.00
N GLN A 128 -5.76 -20.55 9.81
CA GLN A 128 -6.67 -21.66 10.07
C GLN A 128 -8.09 -21.11 10.22
N ASP A 129 -9.05 -21.73 9.52
CA ASP A 129 -10.47 -21.48 9.74
C ASP A 129 -11.10 -22.47 10.74
N GLY A 130 -12.37 -22.25 11.10
CA GLY A 130 -13.11 -23.13 12.01
C GLY A 130 -13.51 -24.46 11.37
N GLN A 131 -13.24 -24.70 10.08
CA GLN A 131 -13.68 -25.88 9.32
C GLN A 131 -12.54 -26.78 8.87
N GLY A 132 -11.29 -26.45 9.23
CA GLY A 132 -10.11 -27.24 8.97
C GLY A 132 -9.29 -26.82 7.77
N ALA A 133 -9.68 -25.77 7.03
CA ALA A 133 -8.79 -25.17 6.02
C ALA A 133 -7.59 -24.55 6.70
N ARG A 134 -6.40 -24.84 6.16
CA ARG A 134 -5.10 -24.34 6.68
C ARG A 134 -4.21 -23.91 5.55
N SER A 135 -3.49 -22.83 5.78
CA SER A 135 -2.45 -22.37 4.86
C SER A 135 -1.28 -21.80 5.63
N THR A 136 -0.10 -21.89 5.06
CA THR A 136 1.12 -21.34 5.66
C THR A 136 2.02 -20.77 4.57
N ALA A 137 2.55 -19.57 4.81
CA ALA A 137 3.49 -18.91 3.95
C ALA A 137 4.64 -18.30 4.77
N GLN A 138 5.76 -18.03 4.10
CA GLN A 138 6.84 -17.22 4.65
C GLN A 138 6.81 -15.83 4.01
N LEU A 139 6.97 -14.82 4.84
CA LEU A 139 7.21 -13.44 4.45
C LEU A 139 8.69 -13.15 4.72
N PRO A 140 9.56 -13.28 3.70
CA PRO A 140 10.99 -13.07 3.88
C PRO A 140 11.30 -11.60 4.12
N MET A 141 12.26 -11.34 5.02
CA MET A 141 12.82 -10.00 5.21
C MET A 141 13.90 -9.76 4.18
N LEU A 142 13.84 -8.60 3.53
CA LEU A 142 14.91 -8.14 2.66
C LEU A 142 15.99 -7.50 3.53
N ASN A 143 17.13 -8.15 3.69
CA ASN A 143 18.33 -7.48 4.17
C ASN A 143 18.86 -6.63 3.01
N GLY A 144 18.87 -5.32 3.14
CA GLY A 144 19.08 -4.29 2.12
C GLY A 144 20.23 -4.41 1.10
N ALA A 145 20.96 -5.55 1.09
CA ALA A 145 21.99 -5.88 0.12
C ALA A 145 21.59 -7.00 -0.85
N GLN A 146 20.42 -7.60 -0.71
CA GLN A 146 19.97 -8.69 -1.58
C GLN A 146 19.10 -8.16 -2.69
N ASP A 147 19.40 -8.56 -3.92
CA ASP A 147 18.54 -8.28 -5.07
C ASP A 147 17.14 -8.85 -4.81
N PRO A 148 16.10 -8.01 -4.78
CA PRO A 148 14.72 -8.46 -4.63
C PRO A 148 14.31 -9.55 -5.63
N ALA A 149 14.88 -9.53 -6.82
CA ALA A 149 14.65 -10.55 -7.84
C ALA A 149 15.26 -11.92 -7.45
N ALA A 150 16.34 -11.93 -6.68
CA ALA A 150 16.98 -13.17 -6.20
C ALA A 150 16.20 -13.80 -5.04
N LEU A 151 15.43 -13.02 -4.29
CA LEU A 151 14.60 -13.53 -3.19
C LEU A 151 13.23 -14.01 -3.64
N SER A 152 12.82 -13.59 -4.81
CA SER A 152 11.65 -14.17 -5.46
C SER A 152 11.89 -15.60 -5.90
N GLY A 153 12.79 -16.42 -5.32
CA GLY A 153 13.03 -17.85 -5.58
C GLY A 153 11.87 -18.65 -6.16
N ASP A 154 11.14 -18.05 -6.97
CA ASP A 154 9.73 -18.11 -7.16
C ASP A 154 9.36 -18.69 -8.50
N ALA A 155 8.55 -19.66 -8.39
CA ALA A 155 7.59 -20.02 -9.42
C ALA A 155 6.84 -18.81 -10.06
N ASN A 156 6.89 -17.63 -9.46
CA ASN A 156 6.34 -16.38 -9.96
C ASN A 156 7.29 -15.58 -10.86
N ALA A 157 8.57 -15.90 -10.93
CA ALA A 157 9.49 -15.29 -11.90
C ALA A 157 9.04 -15.48 -13.37
N ASN A 158 8.18 -16.47 -13.62
CA ASN A 158 7.53 -16.73 -14.91
C ASN A 158 6.11 -16.18 -15.05
N ARG A 159 5.59 -15.45 -14.05
CA ARG A 159 4.34 -14.71 -14.25
C ARG A 159 4.61 -13.56 -15.21
N PRO A 160 3.91 -13.48 -16.35
CA PRO A 160 4.09 -12.39 -17.31
C PRO A 160 3.83 -11.01 -16.71
N ASP A 161 3.16 -10.96 -15.57
CA ASP A 161 2.73 -9.75 -14.87
C ASP A 161 3.59 -9.38 -13.66
N GLY A 162 4.77 -9.97 -13.51
CA GLY A 162 5.87 -9.54 -12.64
C GLY A 162 5.51 -8.96 -11.28
N VAL A 163 4.93 -9.75 -10.36
CA VAL A 163 4.73 -9.29 -8.97
C VAL A 163 6.07 -9.20 -8.24
N ARG A 164 6.36 -8.04 -7.69
CA ARG A 164 7.59 -7.78 -6.92
C ARG A 164 7.23 -7.33 -5.53
N ARG A 165 7.90 -7.91 -4.53
CA ARG A 165 7.65 -7.61 -3.12
C ARG A 165 8.95 -7.25 -2.41
N HIS A 166 8.86 -6.27 -1.51
CA HIS A 166 9.90 -5.91 -0.55
C HIS A 166 9.32 -5.90 0.85
N THR A 167 10.15 -6.23 1.82
CA THR A 167 9.74 -6.30 3.22
C THR A 167 10.86 -5.79 4.10
N GLY A 168 10.54 -4.98 5.08
CA GLY A 168 11.52 -4.44 6.02
C GLY A 168 10.87 -3.92 7.28
N CYS A 169 11.70 -3.39 8.17
CA CYS A 169 11.25 -2.76 9.40
C CYS A 169 11.81 -1.35 9.53
N THR A 170 10.98 -0.43 9.99
CA THR A 170 11.38 0.95 10.27
C THR A 170 10.50 1.53 11.38
N GLN A 171 11.09 2.30 12.29
CA GLN A 171 10.35 3.02 13.34
C GLN A 171 9.40 2.12 14.16
N GLY A 172 9.81 0.89 14.49
CA GLY A 172 8.98 -0.07 15.22
C GLY A 172 7.78 -0.62 14.42
N ARG A 173 7.85 -0.58 13.11
CA ARG A 173 6.82 -1.08 12.19
C ARG A 173 7.40 -2.07 11.19
N LEU A 174 6.67 -3.14 10.91
CA LEU A 174 6.94 -4.00 9.76
C LEU A 174 6.24 -3.40 8.54
N TRP A 175 6.94 -3.23 7.44
CA TRP A 175 6.36 -2.80 6.18
C TRP A 175 6.53 -3.86 5.10
N VAL A 176 5.52 -3.96 4.24
CA VAL A 176 5.54 -4.79 3.03
C VAL A 176 5.10 -3.93 1.86
N SER A 177 5.93 -3.88 0.83
CA SER A 177 5.61 -3.20 -0.41
C SER A 177 5.45 -4.23 -1.52
N VAL A 178 4.39 -4.10 -2.29
CA VAL A 178 4.09 -4.98 -3.42
C VAL A 178 3.86 -4.12 -4.66
N ARG A 179 4.43 -4.55 -5.76
CA ARG A 179 4.14 -4.02 -7.09
C ARG A 179 3.61 -5.15 -7.96
N ASN A 180 2.51 -4.88 -8.65
CA ASN A 180 1.90 -5.74 -9.63
C ASN A 180 1.73 -4.98 -10.95
N ASP A 181 2.41 -5.44 -12.00
CA ASP A 181 2.24 -4.91 -13.35
C ASP A 181 1.19 -5.78 -14.06
N TRP A 182 0.18 -5.13 -14.64
CA TRP A 182 -0.90 -5.80 -15.31
C TRP A 182 -1.11 -5.29 -16.72
N ARG A 183 -1.62 -6.16 -17.57
CA ARG A 183 -2.04 -5.83 -18.93
C ARG A 183 -3.34 -6.54 -19.23
N GLN A 184 -4.31 -5.79 -19.73
CA GLN A 184 -5.61 -6.31 -20.15
C GLN A 184 -6.05 -5.61 -21.42
N TYR A 185 -6.16 -6.37 -22.50
CA TYR A 185 -6.43 -5.83 -23.83
C TYR A 185 -5.41 -4.73 -24.21
N GLU A 186 -5.91 -3.55 -24.60
CA GLU A 186 -5.10 -2.38 -24.95
C GLU A 186 -4.74 -1.49 -23.75
N SER A 187 -5.06 -1.92 -22.56
CA SER A 187 -4.76 -1.21 -21.32
C SER A 187 -3.63 -1.89 -20.57
N MET A 188 -2.78 -1.08 -19.98
CA MET A 188 -1.74 -1.55 -19.06
C MET A 188 -1.68 -0.66 -17.82
N GLY A 189 -1.26 -1.24 -16.73
CA GLY A 189 -1.15 -0.48 -15.50
C GLY A 189 -0.18 -1.10 -14.51
N VAL A 190 0.02 -0.36 -13.44
CA VAL A 190 0.82 -0.73 -12.29
C VAL A 190 -0.01 -0.52 -11.05
N MET A 191 -0.09 -1.53 -10.22
CA MET A 191 -0.68 -1.44 -8.90
C MET A 191 0.41 -1.59 -7.85
N ARG A 192 0.48 -0.67 -6.92
CA ARG A 192 1.44 -0.69 -5.82
C ARG A 192 0.70 -0.65 -4.51
N HIS A 193 1.14 -1.46 -3.56
CA HIS A 193 0.65 -1.44 -2.19
C HIS A 193 1.83 -1.21 -1.26
N VAL A 194 1.60 -0.42 -0.21
CA VAL A 194 2.46 -0.37 0.96
C VAL A 194 1.59 -0.67 2.17
N ALA A 195 1.87 -1.78 2.82
CA ALA A 195 1.21 -2.19 4.05
C ALA A 195 2.15 -2.00 5.24
N ILE A 196 1.65 -1.38 6.28
CA ILE A 196 2.36 -1.14 7.55
C ILE A 196 1.64 -1.92 8.65
N PHE A 197 2.41 -2.72 9.38
CA PHE A 197 1.92 -3.53 10.50
C PHE A 197 2.56 -3.03 11.79
N ARG A 198 1.76 -2.83 12.81
CA ARG A 198 2.22 -2.54 14.15
C ARG A 198 1.32 -3.16 15.23
N PRO A 199 1.86 -3.46 16.41
CA PRO A 199 1.02 -3.81 17.55
C PRO A 199 0.18 -2.59 17.96
N ASP A 200 -1.08 -2.82 18.35
CA ASP A 200 -1.97 -1.76 18.79
C ASP A 200 -3.04 -2.29 19.74
N ALA A 201 -3.14 -1.72 20.96
CA ALA A 201 -4.20 -1.97 21.93
C ALA A 201 -4.63 -3.44 22.06
N GLY A 202 -3.68 -4.37 22.21
CA GLY A 202 -3.98 -5.80 22.35
C GLY A 202 -4.31 -6.52 21.03
N GLY A 203 -3.95 -5.92 19.90
CA GLY A 203 -4.18 -6.49 18.57
C GLY A 203 -3.08 -6.10 17.59
N LEU A 204 -3.39 -6.24 16.32
CA LEU A 204 -2.57 -5.89 15.18
C LEU A 204 -3.29 -4.82 14.37
N LEU A 205 -2.67 -3.67 14.20
CA LEU A 205 -3.15 -2.66 13.29
C LEU A 205 -2.41 -2.79 11.96
N VAL A 206 -3.17 -2.81 10.88
CA VAL A 206 -2.67 -2.84 9.50
C VAL A 206 -3.19 -1.61 8.77
N THR A 207 -2.26 -0.78 8.29
CA THR A 207 -2.57 0.35 7.42
C THR A 207 -2.04 0.02 6.03
N VAL A 208 -2.88 0.10 5.01
CA VAL A 208 -2.46 -0.11 3.64
C VAL A 208 -2.77 1.12 2.81
N GLN A 209 -1.80 1.55 2.02
CA GLN A 209 -2.02 2.50 0.93
C GLN A 209 -1.83 1.77 -0.40
N ARG A 210 -2.77 1.97 -1.29
CA ARG A 210 -2.76 1.50 -2.67
C ARG A 210 -2.61 2.69 -3.59
N GLU A 211 -1.77 2.53 -4.61
CA GLU A 211 -1.63 3.44 -5.74
C GLU A 211 -1.79 2.62 -7.02
N SER A 212 -2.65 3.07 -7.91
CA SER A 212 -2.91 2.44 -9.21
C SER A 212 -2.70 3.45 -10.31
N ASP A 213 -1.78 3.15 -11.21
CA ASP A 213 -1.55 3.93 -12.43
C ASP A 213 -1.97 3.11 -13.63
N SER A 214 -2.70 3.68 -14.58
CA SER A 214 -3.07 2.99 -15.81
C SER A 214 -3.05 3.90 -17.04
N ILE A 215 -2.77 3.29 -18.19
CA ILE A 215 -2.83 3.89 -19.52
C ILE A 215 -3.74 3.04 -20.36
N GLY A 216 -4.77 3.66 -20.97
CA GLY A 216 -5.71 3.02 -21.90
C GLY A 216 -5.35 3.28 -23.37
N MET A 217 -6.20 2.75 -24.26
CA MET A 217 -6.06 2.84 -25.73
C MET A 217 -6.09 4.28 -26.26
N LEU A 218 -6.90 5.15 -25.67
CA LEU A 218 -6.79 6.59 -25.85
C LEU A 218 -5.76 7.09 -24.86
N PRO A 219 -4.94 8.11 -25.14
CA PRO A 219 -3.82 8.53 -24.31
C PRO A 219 -4.30 9.24 -23.04
N TRP A 220 -5.19 8.60 -22.31
CA TRP A 220 -5.57 9.05 -20.99
C TRP A 220 -4.83 8.22 -19.93
N TYR A 221 -4.28 8.93 -19.04
CA TYR A 221 -3.62 8.41 -17.85
C TYR A 221 -4.57 8.55 -16.66
N SER A 222 -4.72 7.49 -15.89
CA SER A 222 -5.44 7.49 -14.62
C SER A 222 -4.49 7.17 -13.49
N ASN A 223 -4.59 7.91 -12.41
CA ASN A 223 -3.92 7.65 -11.15
C ASN A 223 -4.97 7.66 -10.04
N GLU A 224 -5.03 6.59 -9.29
CA GLU A 224 -5.96 6.41 -8.17
C GLU A 224 -5.19 5.95 -6.95
N GLY A 225 -5.49 6.58 -5.81
CA GLY A 225 -4.92 6.22 -4.52
C GLY A 225 -5.99 5.98 -3.48
N SER A 226 -5.79 5.00 -2.61
CA SER A 226 -6.66 4.75 -1.46
C SER A 226 -5.84 4.36 -0.24
N VAL A 227 -6.35 4.72 0.94
CA VAL A 227 -5.76 4.34 2.23
C VAL A 227 -6.83 3.67 3.06
N SER A 228 -6.49 2.54 3.68
CA SER A 228 -7.39 1.83 4.60
C SER A 228 -6.63 1.37 5.82
N GLN A 229 -7.33 1.35 6.95
CA GLN A 229 -6.80 0.91 8.23
C GLN A 229 -7.77 -0.07 8.88
N VAL A 230 -7.26 -1.25 9.24
CA VAL A 230 -8.03 -2.32 9.87
C VAL A 230 -7.26 -2.87 11.07
N TRP A 231 -7.98 -3.10 12.15
CA TRP A 231 -7.46 -3.68 13.38
C TRP A 231 -7.94 -5.12 13.55
N PHE A 232 -7.02 -6.01 13.94
CA PHE A 232 -7.27 -7.43 14.16
C PHE A 232 -7.04 -7.78 15.62
N ALA A 233 -8.07 -8.28 16.29
CA ALA A 233 -7.99 -8.66 17.69
C ALA A 233 -7.01 -9.82 17.90
N ARG A 234 -6.15 -9.70 18.91
CA ARG A 234 -5.30 -10.81 19.34
C ARG A 234 -6.15 -11.84 20.07
N VAL A 235 -5.98 -13.10 19.69
CA VAL A 235 -6.62 -14.22 20.42
C VAL A 235 -5.75 -14.49 21.65
N ALA A 236 -6.40 -14.56 22.81
CA ALA A 236 -5.70 -14.95 24.03
C ALA A 236 -5.09 -16.36 23.87
N PRO A 237 -3.90 -16.62 24.43
CA PRO A 237 -3.29 -17.95 24.41
C PRO A 237 -4.12 -19.00 25.13
#